data_643374f60833b8448c3f6d843002ce09
#
_entry.id   643374f60833b8448c3f6d843002ce09
#
_cell.length_a   1.000
_cell.length_b   1.000
_cell.length_c   1.000
_cell.angle_alpha   90.00
_cell.angle_beta   90.00
_cell.angle_gamma   90.00
#
_symmetry.space_group_name_H-M   'P 1'
#
loop_
_entity.id
_entity.type
_entity.pdbx_description
1 polymer ?
#
loop_
_entity_poly.entity_id
_entity_poly.type
_entity_poly.pdbx_seq_one_letter_code
_entity_poly.pdbx_strand_id
1 'polypeptide(L)'
;WVEKVRAIVLAGGYAKRLWPLTLDRPKPLLPLGDGCILDFVISRIRHVNEISEIIISTNRRFESNFIEWVKERGYADITVLPEASTREEEKLGPINAVWSIVKERPDDYLIVAGDNLFSADLKEMVSFYKKVKAPTLALYEISDRELAKQYACVELDENACIINFEEKPSEPKSLLVSTGIYVLPWRSISRMHEYLAEGNPPDPIGKFIEWLTRTEAVYGFKFKGYWYDIGSHESYRSAQEAFRRMSFKNK
;
A
#
# COMPACT_ATOMS: atom_id res chain seq x y z
N TRP A 1 4.63 26.21 -8.72
CA TRP A 1 4.80 25.29 -7.58
C TRP A 1 4.49 23.90 -8.11
N VAL A 2 5.47 22.99 -8.10
CA VAL A 2 5.21 21.57 -8.35
C VAL A 2 4.52 21.07 -7.07
N GLU A 3 3.27 20.63 -7.16
CA GLU A 3 2.58 19.96 -6.06
C GLU A 3 3.41 18.71 -5.72
N LYS A 4 4.07 18.74 -4.57
CA LYS A 4 4.90 17.64 -4.10
C LYS A 4 3.99 16.55 -3.54
N VAL A 5 4.34 15.32 -3.81
CA VAL A 5 3.70 14.15 -3.23
C VAL A 5 4.72 13.48 -2.32
N ARG A 6 4.33 13.06 -1.12
CA ARG A 6 5.15 12.19 -0.27
C ARG A 6 4.71 10.75 -0.44
N ALA A 7 5.60 9.81 -0.20
CA ALA A 7 5.24 8.40 -0.20
C ALA A 7 5.23 7.84 1.23
N ILE A 8 4.22 7.02 1.55
CA ILE A 8 4.19 6.20 2.77
C ILE A 8 4.19 4.73 2.34
N VAL A 9 5.17 3.98 2.82
CA VAL A 9 5.20 2.52 2.69
C VAL A 9 4.69 1.90 3.98
N LEU A 10 3.57 1.17 3.90
CA LEU A 10 2.99 0.48 5.05
C LEU A 10 3.75 -0.82 5.32
N ALA A 11 4.44 -0.88 6.43
CA ALA A 11 5.33 -1.97 6.83
C ALA A 11 5.16 -2.38 8.31
N GLY A 12 4.04 -1.98 8.97
CA GLY A 12 3.78 -2.23 10.40
C GLY A 12 3.19 -3.61 10.75
N GLY A 13 2.95 -4.48 9.76
CA GLY A 13 2.35 -5.79 9.97
C GLY A 13 3.31 -6.81 10.58
N TYR A 14 2.83 -7.65 11.52
CA TYR A 14 3.60 -8.73 12.17
C TYR A 14 3.66 -10.02 11.34
N ALA A 15 2.82 -10.15 10.32
CA ALA A 15 2.83 -11.25 9.34
C ALA A 15 2.91 -12.67 9.93
N LYS A 16 2.14 -12.98 11.00
CA LYS A 16 2.16 -14.29 11.70
C LYS A 16 1.92 -15.49 10.78
N ARG A 17 1.16 -15.31 9.70
CA ARG A 17 0.92 -16.38 8.70
C ARG A 17 2.17 -16.82 7.95
N LEU A 18 3.26 -16.04 8.01
CA LEU A 18 4.56 -16.34 7.41
C LEU A 18 5.58 -16.87 8.43
N TRP A 19 5.21 -17.09 9.67
CA TRP A 19 6.13 -17.71 10.63
C TRP A 19 6.62 -19.07 10.13
N PRO A 20 7.91 -19.43 10.37
CA PRO A 20 8.92 -18.70 11.16
C PRO A 20 9.67 -17.58 10.40
N LEU A 21 9.46 -17.37 9.11
CA LEU A 21 10.22 -16.41 8.28
C LEU A 21 10.16 -14.97 8.79
N THR A 22 9.08 -14.61 9.49
CA THR A 22 8.81 -13.24 9.97
C THR A 22 8.86 -13.11 11.49
N LEU A 23 9.49 -14.07 12.20
CA LEU A 23 9.70 -13.96 13.65
C LEU A 23 10.63 -12.80 14.01
N ASP A 24 11.78 -12.71 13.33
CA ASP A 24 12.83 -11.73 13.62
C ASP A 24 13.11 -10.78 12.43
N ARG A 25 12.34 -10.91 11.38
CA ARG A 25 12.46 -10.09 10.16
C ARG A 25 11.09 -9.62 9.68
N PRO A 26 10.88 -8.32 9.47
CA PRO A 26 9.61 -7.84 8.93
C PRO A 26 9.39 -8.33 7.50
N LYS A 27 8.14 -8.61 7.14
CA LYS A 27 7.77 -9.16 5.82
C LYS A 27 8.37 -8.39 4.62
N PRO A 28 8.37 -7.03 4.59
CA PRO A 28 8.98 -6.30 3.48
C PRO A 28 10.48 -6.55 3.29
N LEU A 29 11.19 -7.01 4.31
CA LEU A 29 12.61 -7.35 4.24
C LEU A 29 12.87 -8.84 3.94
N LEU A 30 11.83 -9.64 3.63
CA LEU A 30 12.03 -11.01 3.15
C LEU A 30 12.73 -11.02 1.78
N PRO A 31 13.63 -11.99 1.55
CA PRO A 31 14.41 -12.09 0.32
C PRO A 31 13.57 -12.15 -0.95
N LEU A 32 13.96 -11.37 -1.97
CA LEU A 32 13.38 -11.37 -3.30
C LEU A 32 14.49 -11.15 -4.35
N GLY A 33 14.86 -12.19 -5.10
CA GLY A 33 16.02 -12.14 -5.97
C GLY A 33 17.31 -11.85 -5.19
N ASP A 34 18.09 -10.87 -5.66
CA ASP A 34 19.34 -10.43 -5.02
C ASP A 34 19.11 -9.38 -3.90
N GLY A 35 17.86 -9.05 -3.61
CA GLY A 35 17.47 -8.07 -2.59
C GLY A 35 16.32 -8.55 -1.71
N CYS A 36 15.42 -7.65 -1.36
CA CYS A 36 14.21 -7.92 -0.59
C CYS A 36 12.95 -7.32 -1.27
N ILE A 37 11.77 -7.64 -0.75
CA ILE A 37 10.50 -7.11 -1.28
C ILE A 37 10.50 -5.58 -1.25
N LEU A 38 11.02 -4.98 -0.18
CA LEU A 38 11.07 -3.54 -0.02
C LEU A 38 11.96 -2.85 -1.07
N ASP A 39 13.08 -3.48 -1.47
CA ASP A 39 13.92 -2.95 -2.56
C ASP A 39 13.12 -2.79 -3.85
N PHE A 40 12.24 -3.77 -4.16
CA PHE A 40 11.33 -3.68 -5.30
C PHE A 40 10.36 -2.50 -5.15
N VAL A 41 9.66 -2.42 -4.02
CA VAL A 41 8.66 -1.36 -3.77
C VAL A 41 9.31 0.04 -3.86
N ILE A 42 10.44 0.24 -3.19
CA ILE A 42 11.18 1.51 -3.22
C ILE A 42 11.64 1.85 -4.64
N SER A 43 12.12 0.88 -5.41
CA SER A 43 12.52 1.12 -6.80
C SER A 43 11.35 1.65 -7.64
N ARG A 44 10.13 1.13 -7.44
CA ARG A 44 8.93 1.60 -8.13
C ARG A 44 8.53 3.01 -7.72
N ILE A 45 8.59 3.33 -6.44
CA ILE A 45 8.29 4.68 -5.92
C ILE A 45 9.31 5.70 -6.47
N ARG A 46 10.58 5.37 -6.53
CA ARG A 46 11.66 6.27 -7.01
C ARG A 46 11.59 6.60 -8.50
N HIS A 47 10.83 5.86 -9.29
CA HIS A 47 10.54 6.22 -10.69
C HIS A 47 9.52 7.38 -10.81
N VAL A 48 8.91 7.81 -9.72
CA VAL A 48 7.97 8.93 -9.67
C VAL A 48 8.74 10.20 -9.26
N ASN A 49 9.02 11.08 -10.21
CA ASN A 49 9.83 12.28 -9.99
C ASN A 49 9.21 13.28 -9.00
N GLU A 50 7.90 13.21 -8.80
CA GLU A 50 7.13 14.07 -7.89
C GLU A 50 7.29 13.71 -6.43
N ILE A 51 7.82 12.52 -6.12
CA ILE A 51 8.03 12.10 -4.74
C ILE A 51 9.19 12.88 -4.12
N SER A 52 8.87 13.60 -3.04
CA SER A 52 9.84 14.44 -2.32
C SER A 52 10.48 13.76 -1.12
N GLU A 53 9.81 12.77 -0.54
CA GLU A 53 10.23 12.01 0.64
C GLU A 53 9.53 10.65 0.63
N ILE A 54 10.21 9.62 1.10
CA ILE A 54 9.62 8.30 1.33
C ILE A 54 9.63 8.03 2.83
N ILE A 55 8.48 7.67 3.39
CA ILE A 55 8.30 7.35 4.80
C ILE A 55 7.96 5.87 4.93
N ILE A 56 8.74 5.12 5.70
CA ILE A 56 8.42 3.74 6.06
C ILE A 56 7.68 3.77 7.39
N SER A 57 6.38 3.46 7.35
CA SER A 57 5.55 3.30 8.55
C SER A 57 5.69 1.87 9.06
N THR A 58 6.26 1.69 10.24
CA THR A 58 6.52 0.37 10.83
C THR A 58 6.05 0.32 12.29
N ASN A 59 6.20 -0.83 12.94
CA ASN A 59 6.03 -0.98 14.38
C ASN A 59 7.38 -0.86 15.10
N ARG A 60 7.35 -0.61 16.43
CA ARG A 60 8.56 -0.44 17.26
C ARG A 60 9.47 -1.69 17.26
N ARG A 61 8.87 -2.89 17.16
CA ARG A 61 9.62 -4.15 17.15
C ARG A 61 10.62 -4.23 16.01
N PHE A 62 10.23 -3.77 14.81
CA PHE A 62 11.01 -3.90 13.59
C PHE A 62 11.69 -2.60 13.15
N GLU A 63 11.61 -1.55 13.95
CA GLU A 63 12.21 -0.25 13.63
C GLU A 63 13.69 -0.36 13.25
N SER A 64 14.48 -1.06 14.09
CA SER A 64 15.92 -1.25 13.88
C SER A 64 16.24 -1.96 12.56
N ASN A 65 15.42 -2.95 12.16
CA ASN A 65 15.62 -3.65 10.91
C ASN A 65 15.51 -2.71 9.69
N PHE A 66 14.53 -1.78 9.70
CA PHE A 66 14.36 -0.81 8.63
C PHE A 66 15.43 0.28 8.65
N ILE A 67 15.85 0.76 9.84
CA ILE A 67 16.95 1.73 9.96
C ILE A 67 18.24 1.14 9.40
N GLU A 68 18.58 -0.12 9.75
CA GLU A 68 19.75 -0.82 9.25
C GLU A 68 19.67 -0.98 7.72
N TRP A 69 18.54 -1.42 7.19
CA TRP A 69 18.31 -1.55 5.74
C TRP A 69 18.48 -0.20 5.01
N VAL A 70 17.91 0.91 5.53
CA VAL A 70 18.09 2.26 4.96
C VAL A 70 19.57 2.65 4.92
N LYS A 71 20.31 2.39 6.01
CA LYS A 71 21.74 2.68 6.13
C LYS A 71 22.57 1.85 5.12
N GLU A 72 22.32 0.55 5.03
CA GLU A 72 23.01 -0.35 4.09
C GLU A 72 22.81 0.05 2.63
N ARG A 73 21.63 0.57 2.28
CA ARG A 73 21.31 1.06 0.93
C ARG A 73 21.81 2.47 0.65
N GLY A 74 22.26 3.21 1.67
CA GLY A 74 22.71 4.60 1.55
C GLY A 74 21.58 5.58 1.18
N TYR A 75 20.33 5.28 1.56
CA TYR A 75 19.19 6.13 1.25
C TYR A 75 19.09 7.33 2.21
N ALA A 76 19.28 8.56 1.68
CA ALA A 76 19.17 9.80 2.45
C ALA A 76 17.74 10.40 2.43
N ASP A 77 16.90 9.93 1.54
CA ASP A 77 15.53 10.41 1.27
C ASP A 77 14.43 9.53 1.90
N ILE A 78 14.82 8.55 2.73
CA ILE A 78 13.90 7.63 3.41
C ILE A 78 13.93 7.87 4.92
N THR A 79 12.75 8.13 5.49
CA THR A 79 12.53 8.28 6.93
C THR A 79 11.79 7.04 7.46
N VAL A 80 12.26 6.46 8.56
CA VAL A 80 11.55 5.36 9.26
C VAL A 80 10.78 5.94 10.44
N LEU A 81 9.47 5.72 10.48
CA LEU A 81 8.60 6.20 11.55
C LEU A 81 7.85 5.00 12.19
N PRO A 82 8.21 4.63 13.42
CA PRO A 82 7.55 3.55 14.13
C PRO A 82 6.27 4.02 14.83
N GLU A 83 5.22 3.21 14.79
CA GLU A 83 4.16 3.27 15.79
C GLU A 83 4.65 2.66 17.12
N ALA A 84 4.00 3.01 18.23
CA ALA A 84 4.45 2.59 19.57
C ALA A 84 4.31 1.09 19.84
N SER A 85 3.58 0.33 19.01
CA SER A 85 3.30 -1.08 19.23
C SER A 85 4.56 -1.95 19.17
N THR A 86 4.69 -2.87 20.12
CA THR A 86 5.74 -3.89 20.17
C THR A 86 5.18 -5.30 19.94
N ARG A 87 3.86 -5.45 20.00
CA ARG A 87 3.11 -6.70 19.79
C ARG A 87 1.90 -6.43 18.90
N GLU A 88 1.40 -7.49 18.24
CA GLU A 88 0.27 -7.35 17.32
C GLU A 88 -1.01 -6.86 18.01
N GLU A 89 -1.23 -7.27 19.26
CA GLU A 89 -2.41 -6.90 20.04
C GLU A 89 -2.42 -5.40 20.40
N GLU A 90 -1.25 -4.75 20.34
CA GLU A 90 -1.05 -3.32 20.63
C GLU A 90 -1.10 -2.44 19.37
N LYS A 91 -1.18 -3.05 18.16
CA LYS A 91 -1.13 -2.29 16.92
C LYS A 91 -2.27 -1.27 16.84
N LEU A 92 -1.92 -0.05 16.47
CA LEU A 92 -2.89 1.04 16.31
C LEU A 92 -3.76 0.86 15.05
N GLY A 93 -3.34 0.00 14.12
CA GLY A 93 -3.92 -0.15 12.79
C GLY A 93 -3.38 0.87 11.78
N PRO A 94 -3.41 0.52 10.48
CA PRO A 94 -2.80 1.32 9.43
C PRO A 94 -3.39 2.74 9.31
N ILE A 95 -4.67 2.93 9.62
CA ILE A 95 -5.31 4.26 9.55
C ILE A 95 -4.76 5.18 10.63
N ASN A 96 -4.63 4.72 11.89
CA ASN A 96 -4.01 5.50 12.95
C ASN A 96 -2.52 5.76 12.68
N ALA A 97 -1.79 4.76 12.17
CA ALA A 97 -0.37 4.91 11.83
C ALA A 97 -0.19 5.99 10.74
N VAL A 98 -0.98 5.95 9.67
CA VAL A 98 -0.97 6.97 8.61
C VAL A 98 -1.37 8.33 9.17
N TRP A 99 -2.47 8.41 9.94
CA TRP A 99 -2.93 9.67 10.53
C TRP A 99 -1.85 10.32 11.41
N SER A 100 -1.15 9.55 12.23
CA SER A 100 -0.08 10.06 13.09
C SER A 100 1.07 10.70 12.29
N ILE A 101 1.31 10.23 11.07
CA ILE A 101 2.32 10.76 10.15
C ILE A 101 1.82 12.03 9.45
N VAL A 102 0.63 11.95 8.83
CA VAL A 102 0.14 12.99 7.92
C VAL A 102 -0.32 14.24 8.65
N LYS A 103 -0.88 14.14 9.87
CA LYS A 103 -1.39 15.29 10.64
C LYS A 103 -0.35 16.38 10.87
N GLU A 104 0.93 16.02 10.95
CA GLU A 104 2.05 16.96 11.14
C GLU A 104 2.65 17.44 9.80
N ARG A 105 2.20 16.87 8.68
CA ARG A 105 2.79 17.08 7.35
C ARG A 105 1.70 17.15 6.29
N PRO A 106 1.03 18.31 6.12
CA PRO A 106 -0.14 18.46 5.23
C PRO A 106 0.28 18.51 3.76
N ASP A 107 0.48 17.35 3.16
CA ASP A 107 0.80 17.12 1.74
C ASP A 107 -0.11 16.05 1.14
N ASP A 108 -0.07 15.87 -0.17
CA ASP A 108 -0.67 14.73 -0.84
C ASP A 108 0.22 13.50 -0.69
N TYR A 109 -0.36 12.31 -0.61
CA TYR A 109 0.37 11.09 -0.30
C TYR A 109 0.11 9.96 -1.29
N LEU A 110 1.20 9.37 -1.78
CA LEU A 110 1.20 8.04 -2.36
C LEU A 110 1.41 7.02 -1.24
N ILE A 111 0.41 6.20 -0.95
CA ILE A 111 0.48 5.12 0.05
C ILE A 111 0.64 3.80 -0.69
N VAL A 112 1.62 3.00 -0.29
CA VAL A 112 1.93 1.71 -0.91
C VAL A 112 2.09 0.64 0.17
N ALA A 113 1.42 -0.50 0.01
CA ALA A 113 1.68 -1.67 0.84
C ALA A 113 3.10 -2.20 0.60
N GLY A 114 3.89 -2.33 1.67
CA GLY A 114 5.32 -2.68 1.60
C GLY A 114 5.61 -4.15 1.29
N ASP A 115 4.59 -4.95 1.03
CA ASP A 115 4.63 -6.40 0.89
C ASP A 115 4.06 -6.91 -0.44
N ASN A 116 3.86 -6.02 -1.41
CA ASN A 116 3.28 -6.35 -2.71
C ASN A 116 4.31 -6.31 -3.83
N LEU A 117 4.17 -7.22 -4.80
CA LEU A 117 4.81 -7.09 -6.11
C LEU A 117 3.76 -6.71 -7.16
N PHE A 118 4.04 -5.70 -7.95
CA PHE A 118 3.08 -5.17 -8.92
C PHE A 118 3.76 -4.59 -10.17
N SER A 119 3.00 -4.59 -11.27
CA SER A 119 3.41 -3.97 -12.54
C SER A 119 2.77 -2.59 -12.76
N ALA A 120 1.98 -2.08 -11.81
CA ALA A 120 1.43 -0.74 -11.91
C ALA A 120 2.53 0.31 -12.14
N ASP A 121 2.35 1.16 -13.15
CA ASP A 121 3.20 2.34 -13.35
C ASP A 121 2.73 3.46 -12.40
N LEU A 122 3.49 3.65 -11.33
CA LEU A 122 3.15 4.67 -10.31
C LEU A 122 3.27 6.09 -10.86
N LYS A 123 4.11 6.34 -11.88
CA LYS A 123 4.22 7.64 -12.52
C LYS A 123 2.96 7.95 -13.32
N GLU A 124 2.44 6.98 -14.09
CA GLU A 124 1.17 7.13 -14.79
C GLU A 124 0.00 7.30 -13.81
N MET A 125 0.00 6.56 -12.70
CA MET A 125 -1.02 6.68 -11.65
C MET A 125 -1.01 8.08 -11.00
N VAL A 126 0.16 8.63 -10.66
CA VAL A 126 0.28 10.00 -10.11
C VAL A 126 -0.11 11.03 -11.17
N SER A 127 0.21 10.81 -12.44
CA SER A 127 -0.23 11.68 -13.53
C SER A 127 -1.76 11.65 -13.71
N PHE A 128 -2.39 10.50 -13.57
CA PHE A 128 -3.86 10.36 -13.57
C PHE A 128 -4.47 11.08 -12.36
N TYR A 129 -3.93 10.87 -11.17
CA TYR A 129 -4.33 11.58 -9.95
C TYR A 129 -4.31 13.10 -10.13
N LYS A 130 -3.24 13.66 -10.72
CA LYS A 130 -3.13 15.12 -10.97
C LYS A 130 -4.19 15.66 -11.92
N LYS A 131 -4.73 14.83 -12.81
CA LYS A 131 -5.84 15.20 -13.71
C LYS A 131 -7.17 15.24 -12.97
N VAL A 132 -7.47 14.18 -12.19
CA VAL A 132 -8.76 14.06 -11.49
C VAL A 132 -8.79 14.84 -10.18
N LYS A 133 -7.63 15.09 -9.57
CA LYS A 133 -7.46 15.80 -8.28
C LYS A 133 -8.33 15.23 -7.16
N ALA A 134 -8.47 13.91 -7.12
CA ALA A 134 -9.31 13.19 -6.16
C ALA A 134 -8.62 11.89 -5.73
N PRO A 135 -9.01 11.25 -4.62
CA PRO A 135 -8.49 9.97 -4.21
C PRO A 135 -8.44 8.99 -5.37
N THR A 136 -7.29 8.37 -5.59
CA THR A 136 -7.04 7.47 -6.72
C THR A 136 -6.46 6.15 -6.22
N LEU A 137 -7.04 5.03 -6.61
CA LEU A 137 -6.67 3.69 -6.20
C LEU A 137 -6.10 2.91 -7.37
N ALA A 138 -4.99 2.20 -7.19
CA ALA A 138 -4.56 1.20 -8.16
C ALA A 138 -5.43 -0.05 -8.06
N LEU A 139 -5.99 -0.47 -9.19
CA LEU A 139 -6.93 -1.58 -9.29
C LEU A 139 -6.40 -2.64 -10.24
N TYR A 140 -6.52 -3.90 -9.83
CA TYR A 140 -6.11 -5.06 -10.62
C TYR A 140 -7.28 -6.04 -10.77
N GLU A 141 -7.44 -6.61 -11.97
CA GLU A 141 -8.49 -7.59 -12.24
C GLU A 141 -7.94 -9.00 -11.99
N ILE A 142 -8.50 -9.68 -11.01
CA ILE A 142 -8.17 -11.08 -10.71
C ILE A 142 -9.15 -12.02 -11.39
N SER A 143 -8.79 -13.29 -11.53
CA SER A 143 -9.63 -14.30 -12.19
C SER A 143 -10.39 -15.21 -11.23
N ASP A 144 -10.05 -15.19 -9.94
CA ASP A 144 -10.59 -16.09 -8.93
C ASP A 144 -11.54 -15.34 -7.98
N ARG A 145 -12.81 -15.77 -8.00
CA ARG A 145 -13.88 -15.17 -7.16
C ARG A 145 -13.70 -15.50 -5.68
N GLU A 146 -13.17 -16.65 -5.32
CA GLU A 146 -12.89 -16.99 -3.92
C GLU A 146 -11.73 -16.16 -3.37
N LEU A 147 -10.72 -15.91 -4.20
CA LEU A 147 -9.65 -15.00 -3.85
C LEU A 147 -10.13 -13.56 -3.68
N ALA A 148 -11.12 -13.13 -4.46
CA ALA A 148 -11.72 -11.79 -4.36
C ALA A 148 -12.30 -11.49 -2.97
N LYS A 149 -12.78 -12.50 -2.25
CA LYS A 149 -13.28 -12.34 -0.87
C LYS A 149 -12.24 -11.84 0.14
N GLN A 150 -10.95 -11.91 -0.23
CA GLN A 150 -9.86 -11.48 0.65
C GLN A 150 -9.49 -10.00 0.45
N TYR A 151 -10.03 -9.36 -0.58
CA TYR A 151 -9.68 -8.00 -1.00
C TYR A 151 -10.90 -7.08 -1.05
N ALA A 152 -10.66 -5.79 -1.18
CA ALA A 152 -11.73 -4.85 -1.50
C ALA A 152 -12.11 -4.97 -2.97
N CYS A 153 -13.38 -5.28 -3.25
CA CYS A 153 -13.93 -5.38 -4.60
C CYS A 153 -14.51 -4.04 -5.04
N VAL A 154 -14.28 -3.67 -6.30
CA VAL A 154 -14.56 -2.33 -6.83
C VAL A 154 -15.33 -2.41 -8.14
N GLU A 155 -16.34 -1.55 -8.31
CA GLU A 155 -17.01 -1.31 -9.58
C GLU A 155 -16.81 0.15 -10.00
N LEU A 156 -16.57 0.38 -11.28
CA LEU A 156 -16.32 1.69 -11.86
C LEU A 156 -17.40 2.08 -12.86
N ASP A 157 -17.65 3.38 -12.96
CA ASP A 157 -18.37 3.95 -14.10
C ASP A 157 -17.45 4.10 -15.34
N GLU A 158 -18.00 4.65 -16.41
CA GLU A 158 -17.29 4.93 -17.69
C GLU A 158 -16.15 5.96 -17.55
N ASN A 159 -16.19 6.80 -16.52
CA ASN A 159 -15.20 7.83 -16.21
C ASN A 159 -14.14 7.36 -15.21
N ALA A 160 -14.10 6.06 -14.90
CA ALA A 160 -13.25 5.46 -13.87
C ALA A 160 -13.55 5.95 -12.44
N CYS A 161 -14.71 6.55 -12.18
CA CYS A 161 -15.17 6.85 -10.84
C CYS A 161 -15.68 5.58 -10.15
N ILE A 162 -15.35 5.38 -8.90
CA ILE A 162 -15.81 4.23 -8.11
C ILE A 162 -17.28 4.44 -7.75
N ILE A 163 -18.13 3.52 -8.21
CA ILE A 163 -19.57 3.50 -7.92
C ILE A 163 -19.93 2.47 -6.83
N ASN A 164 -19.08 1.48 -6.62
CA ASN A 164 -19.20 0.53 -5.52
C ASN A 164 -17.81 0.13 -5.02
N PHE A 165 -17.63 0.12 -3.72
CA PHE A 165 -16.43 -0.35 -3.03
C PHE A 165 -16.86 -1.15 -1.81
N GLU A 166 -16.45 -2.40 -1.73
CA GLU A 166 -16.82 -3.31 -0.65
C GLU A 166 -15.59 -4.04 -0.13
N GLU A 167 -15.23 -3.74 1.12
CA GLU A 167 -14.04 -4.34 1.77
C GLU A 167 -14.34 -5.78 2.20
N LYS A 168 -13.67 -6.75 1.57
CA LYS A 168 -13.76 -8.19 1.86
C LYS A 168 -15.20 -8.72 1.85
N PRO A 169 -15.92 -8.58 0.72
CA PRO A 169 -17.29 -9.04 0.62
C PRO A 169 -17.40 -10.55 0.73
N SER A 170 -18.45 -11.04 1.36
CA SER A 170 -18.78 -12.48 1.37
C SER A 170 -19.17 -12.99 -0.03
N GLU A 171 -19.80 -12.13 -0.82
CA GLU A 171 -20.22 -12.37 -2.21
C GLU A 171 -19.70 -11.26 -3.14
N PRO A 172 -18.48 -11.42 -3.69
CA PRO A 172 -17.91 -10.42 -4.58
C PRO A 172 -18.75 -10.15 -5.82
N LYS A 173 -19.12 -8.89 -6.06
CA LYS A 173 -19.85 -8.47 -7.28
C LYS A 173 -18.92 -8.20 -8.44
N SER A 174 -17.67 -7.89 -8.14
CA SER A 174 -16.62 -7.58 -9.11
C SER A 174 -15.37 -8.42 -8.85
N LEU A 175 -14.56 -8.66 -9.90
CA LEU A 175 -13.22 -9.24 -9.82
C LEU A 175 -12.14 -8.17 -9.91
N LEU A 176 -12.52 -6.89 -10.03
CA LEU A 176 -11.62 -5.77 -9.96
C LEU A 176 -11.38 -5.45 -8.49
N VAL A 177 -10.12 -5.54 -8.04
CA VAL A 177 -9.77 -5.41 -6.61
C VAL A 177 -8.79 -4.26 -6.37
N SER A 178 -8.89 -3.67 -5.19
CA SER A 178 -7.92 -2.68 -4.70
C SER A 178 -6.63 -3.37 -4.25
N THR A 179 -5.49 -2.82 -4.68
CA THR A 179 -4.18 -3.46 -4.51
C THR A 179 -3.35 -2.92 -3.34
N GLY A 180 -3.94 -2.07 -2.48
CA GLY A 180 -3.20 -1.46 -1.38
C GLY A 180 -2.27 -0.32 -1.83
N ILE A 181 -2.52 0.25 -3.02
CA ILE A 181 -1.79 1.41 -3.54
C ILE A 181 -2.79 2.54 -3.75
N TYR A 182 -2.55 3.69 -3.11
CA TYR A 182 -3.46 4.83 -3.09
C TYR A 182 -2.71 6.14 -3.30
N VAL A 183 -3.28 7.07 -4.07
CA VAL A 183 -2.87 8.49 -4.03
C VAL A 183 -4.01 9.29 -3.43
N LEU A 184 -3.75 9.88 -2.28
CA LEU A 184 -4.76 10.62 -1.49
C LEU A 184 -4.35 12.08 -1.35
N PRO A 185 -5.20 13.03 -1.79
CA PRO A 185 -4.98 14.45 -1.53
C PRO A 185 -5.12 14.76 -0.04
N TRP A 186 -4.42 15.79 0.43
CA TRP A 186 -4.49 16.22 1.82
C TRP A 186 -5.93 16.39 2.34
N ARG A 187 -6.78 17.02 1.53
CA ARG A 187 -8.19 17.23 1.90
C ARG A 187 -8.94 15.94 2.22
N SER A 188 -8.58 14.82 1.59
CA SER A 188 -9.23 13.52 1.80
C SER A 188 -8.53 12.73 2.90
N ILE A 189 -7.18 12.65 2.88
CA ILE A 189 -6.44 11.87 3.88
C ILE A 189 -6.57 12.48 5.28
N SER A 190 -6.68 13.81 5.40
CA SER A 190 -6.90 14.47 6.68
C SER A 190 -8.21 14.07 7.36
N ARG A 191 -9.19 13.57 6.59
CA ARG A 191 -10.48 13.08 7.12
C ARG A 191 -10.37 11.74 7.86
N MET A 192 -9.17 11.14 7.92
CA MET A 192 -8.94 9.99 8.81
C MET A 192 -9.28 10.30 10.28
N HIS A 193 -9.13 11.57 10.73
CA HIS A 193 -9.53 11.95 12.07
C HIS A 193 -11.05 11.92 12.29
N GLU A 194 -11.84 12.33 11.29
CA GLU A 194 -13.32 12.24 11.31
C GLU A 194 -13.72 10.76 11.39
N TYR A 195 -13.19 9.96 10.46
CA TYR A 195 -13.45 8.53 10.38
C TYR A 195 -13.20 7.81 11.72
N LEU A 196 -12.07 8.11 12.36
CA LEU A 196 -11.70 7.52 13.65
C LEU A 196 -12.57 8.06 14.79
N ALA A 197 -12.94 9.35 14.77
CA ALA A 197 -13.80 9.98 15.78
C ALA A 197 -15.23 9.43 15.75
N GLU A 198 -15.72 8.95 14.60
CA GLU A 198 -16.98 8.24 14.46
C GLU A 198 -16.96 6.81 15.05
N GLY A 199 -15.81 6.34 15.57
CA GLY A 199 -15.64 4.99 16.13
C GLY A 199 -15.44 3.90 15.09
N ASN A 200 -15.12 4.25 13.85
CA ASN A 200 -14.84 3.30 12.78
C ASN A 200 -13.53 2.52 13.03
N PRO A 201 -13.41 1.27 12.52
CA PRO A 201 -12.24 0.42 12.76
C PRO A 201 -10.97 1.00 12.14
N PRO A 202 -9.83 1.01 12.87
CA PRO A 202 -8.56 1.53 12.36
C PRO A 202 -7.82 0.58 11.38
N ASP A 203 -8.37 -0.60 11.12
CA ASP A 203 -7.83 -1.66 10.26
C ASP A 203 -8.99 -2.45 9.61
N PRO A 204 -8.96 -2.73 8.30
CA PRO A 204 -7.94 -2.35 7.31
C PRO A 204 -8.14 -0.93 6.76
N ILE A 205 -7.11 -0.40 6.06
CA ILE A 205 -7.19 0.92 5.41
C ILE A 205 -8.31 1.00 4.35
N GLY A 206 -8.69 -0.14 3.74
CA GLY A 206 -9.82 -0.24 2.82
C GLY A 206 -11.15 0.20 3.43
N LYS A 207 -11.34 0.06 4.75
CA LYS A 207 -12.55 0.58 5.44
C LYS A 207 -12.62 2.11 5.43
N PHE A 208 -11.49 2.79 5.52
CA PHE A 208 -11.45 4.24 5.34
C PHE A 208 -11.76 4.63 3.88
N ILE A 209 -11.25 3.90 2.90
CA ILE A 209 -11.56 4.13 1.49
C ILE A 209 -13.05 3.90 1.22
N GLU A 210 -13.63 2.80 1.75
CA GLU A 210 -15.07 2.52 1.65
C GLU A 210 -15.91 3.68 2.22
N TRP A 211 -15.48 4.25 3.34
CA TRP A 211 -16.13 5.41 3.93
C TRP A 211 -15.99 6.67 3.05
N LEU A 212 -14.80 6.91 2.47
CA LEU A 212 -14.58 8.02 1.55
C LEU A 212 -15.49 7.95 0.32
N THR A 213 -15.69 6.77 -0.27
CA THR A 213 -16.53 6.61 -1.47
C THR A 213 -17.99 7.02 -1.26
N ARG A 214 -18.45 7.10 0.01
CA ARG A 214 -19.80 7.56 0.35
C ARG A 214 -19.91 9.09 0.43
N THR A 215 -18.80 9.80 0.48
CA THR A 215 -18.75 11.23 0.81
C THR A 215 -18.05 12.08 -0.24
N GLU A 216 -17.25 11.47 -1.10
CA GLU A 216 -16.55 12.16 -2.19
C GLU A 216 -16.28 11.20 -3.37
N ALA A 217 -16.01 11.77 -4.55
CA ALA A 217 -15.62 11.00 -5.71
C ALA A 217 -14.22 10.38 -5.50
N VAL A 218 -14.12 9.08 -5.71
CA VAL A 218 -12.88 8.30 -5.66
C VAL A 218 -12.68 7.62 -7.00
N TYR A 219 -11.47 7.59 -7.53
CA TYR A 219 -11.19 7.09 -8.87
C TYR A 219 -10.32 5.85 -8.87
N GLY A 220 -10.54 4.98 -9.86
CA GLY A 220 -9.78 3.77 -10.08
C GLY A 220 -8.77 3.92 -11.23
N PHE A 221 -7.50 3.64 -10.95
CA PHE A 221 -6.45 3.49 -11.94
C PHE A 221 -6.24 2.00 -12.22
N LYS A 222 -6.83 1.49 -13.30
CA LYS A 222 -6.68 0.07 -13.69
C LYS A 222 -5.32 -0.15 -14.35
N PHE A 223 -4.61 -1.19 -13.92
CA PHE A 223 -3.37 -1.62 -14.57
C PHE A 223 -3.45 -3.10 -14.99
N LYS A 224 -2.58 -3.48 -15.91
CA LYS A 224 -2.44 -4.85 -16.42
C LYS A 224 -1.08 -5.41 -16.02
N GLY A 225 -0.90 -6.71 -16.22
CA GLY A 225 0.37 -7.40 -15.97
C GLY A 225 0.28 -8.30 -14.76
N TYR A 226 0.88 -7.93 -13.64
CA TYR A 226 0.89 -8.77 -12.44
C TYR A 226 0.69 -7.96 -11.15
N TRP A 227 0.10 -8.65 -10.18
CA TRP A 227 0.00 -8.21 -8.80
C TRP A 227 0.03 -9.44 -7.88
N TYR A 228 0.92 -9.42 -6.88
CA TYR A 228 1.05 -10.45 -5.87
C TYR A 228 1.00 -9.80 -4.49
N ASP A 229 -0.03 -10.13 -3.72
CA ASP A 229 -0.10 -9.86 -2.29
C ASP A 229 0.58 -11.00 -1.53
N ILE A 230 1.70 -10.69 -0.85
CA ILE A 230 2.48 -11.69 -0.12
C ILE A 230 1.89 -11.85 1.29
N GLY A 231 0.83 -12.65 1.38
CA GLY A 231 0.09 -12.88 2.63
C GLY A 231 0.31 -14.26 3.27
N SER A 232 0.92 -15.22 2.52
CA SER A 232 1.13 -16.60 2.94
C SER A 232 2.45 -17.17 2.40
N HIS A 233 2.87 -18.35 2.90
CA HIS A 233 4.03 -19.06 2.35
C HIS A 233 3.87 -19.40 0.87
N GLU A 234 2.66 -19.71 0.44
CA GLU A 234 2.35 -20.03 -0.95
C GLU A 234 2.47 -18.79 -1.84
N SER A 235 1.80 -17.67 -1.49
CA SER A 235 1.90 -16.43 -2.25
C SER A 235 3.32 -15.87 -2.27
N TYR A 236 4.11 -16.06 -1.20
CA TYR A 236 5.52 -15.69 -1.18
C TYR A 236 6.35 -16.50 -2.17
N ARG A 237 6.17 -17.83 -2.23
CA ARG A 237 6.86 -18.69 -3.23
C ARG A 237 6.47 -18.30 -4.64
N SER A 238 5.17 -18.10 -4.91
CA SER A 238 4.67 -17.66 -6.21
C SER A 238 5.28 -16.32 -6.65
N ALA A 239 5.40 -15.37 -5.72
CA ALA A 239 6.02 -14.07 -5.96
C ALA A 239 7.53 -14.21 -6.28
N GLN A 240 8.27 -15.05 -5.56
CA GLN A 240 9.69 -15.34 -5.83
C GLN A 240 9.90 -15.96 -7.21
N GLU A 241 9.09 -16.94 -7.60
CA GLU A 241 9.16 -17.57 -8.92
C GLU A 241 8.86 -16.57 -10.04
N ALA A 242 7.80 -15.78 -9.87
CA ALA A 242 7.43 -14.74 -10.83
C ALA A 242 8.57 -13.72 -10.99
N PHE A 243 9.13 -13.25 -9.89
CA PHE A 243 10.25 -12.30 -9.91
C PHE A 243 11.48 -12.85 -10.63
N ARG A 244 11.84 -14.10 -10.39
CA ARG A 244 12.95 -14.78 -11.11
C ARG A 244 12.69 -14.79 -12.62
N ARG A 245 11.48 -15.18 -13.06
CA ARG A 245 11.13 -15.24 -14.51
C ARG A 245 11.21 -13.85 -15.17
N MET A 246 10.85 -12.79 -14.46
CA MET A 246 10.95 -11.40 -14.96
C MET A 246 12.41 -10.95 -15.10
N SER A 247 13.27 -11.30 -14.13
CA SER A 247 14.69 -10.96 -14.16
C SER A 247 15.44 -11.64 -15.30
N PHE A 248 15.03 -12.84 -15.72
CA PHE A 248 15.61 -13.55 -16.88
C PHE A 248 15.17 -12.98 -18.23
N LYS A 249 14.01 -12.31 -18.33
CA LYS A 249 13.53 -11.69 -19.59
C LYS A 249 14.17 -10.34 -19.89
N ASN A 250 14.80 -9.71 -18.89
CA ASN A 250 15.43 -8.39 -19.00
C ASN A 250 16.97 -8.46 -19.10
N LYS A 251 17.54 -9.65 -19.23
CA LYS A 251 18.95 -9.93 -19.59
C LYS A 251 19.04 -10.42 -21.02
#